data_59390f3a20b0dbb891979f0ecb950357
#
_entry.id   59390f3a20b0dbb891979f0ecb950357
#
_cell.length_a   1.000
_cell.length_b   1.000
_cell.length_c   1.000
_cell.angle_alpha   90.00
_cell.angle_beta   90.00
_cell.angle_gamma   90.00
#
_symmetry.space_group_name_H-M   'P 1'
#
loop_
_entity.id
_entity.type
_entity.pdbx_description
1 polymer ?
#
loop_
_entity_poly.entity_id
_entity_poly.type
_entity_poly.pdbx_seq_one_letter_code
_entity_poly.pdbx_strand_id
1 'polypeptide(L)'
;FMQSLIFFIIALSLLVVIHEFGHYWVARKCGVKVLRFSVGFGQKLWSKQLKNGTEFVIAALPLGGYVKMLDEREAPVAEAELDQAFNRQPLRNRVAIVSAGPIANLLFAVFAYWVIMVIGVPGLKPIIDNVTADSPAAMAQLMPGEEIIAVNGEATPTVNSLFQQWLKFAQSGETVTLTIRSTDIETTKQLTLPKIGLDDAGSLFRQIGIKTVQPDMPPILGEIVADSPAEKAGLQTGDELISANGKQLSSWQGWVALIQSSADEEMSIEILRDGQVQQL
;
A
#
# COMPACT_ATOMS: atom_id res chain seq x y z
N PHE A 1 -6.16 13.37 2.79
CA PHE A 1 -7.48 13.01 2.28
C PHE A 1 -7.59 13.25 0.76
N MET A 2 -7.32 14.47 0.28
CA MET A 2 -7.44 14.82 -1.16
C MET A 2 -6.52 13.99 -2.07
N GLN A 3 -5.28 13.75 -1.67
CA GLN A 3 -4.33 12.93 -2.42
C GLN A 3 -4.81 11.48 -2.56
N SER A 4 -5.30 10.87 -1.48
CA SER A 4 -5.84 9.51 -1.49
C SER A 4 -7.06 9.38 -2.40
N LEU A 5 -7.94 10.39 -2.41
CA LEU A 5 -9.10 10.43 -3.30
C LEU A 5 -8.70 10.49 -4.78
N ILE A 6 -7.69 11.29 -5.11
CA ILE A 6 -7.17 11.39 -6.48
C ILE A 6 -6.59 10.04 -6.94
N PHE A 7 -5.74 9.40 -6.13
CA PHE A 7 -5.20 8.09 -6.47
C PHE A 7 -6.27 7.00 -6.59
N PHE A 8 -7.29 7.04 -5.73
CA PHE A 8 -8.43 6.13 -5.82
C PHE A 8 -9.17 6.27 -7.16
N ILE A 9 -9.48 7.52 -7.58
CA ILE A 9 -10.15 7.78 -8.86
C ILE A 9 -9.30 7.32 -10.04
N ILE A 10 -7.99 7.56 -10.02
CA ILE A 10 -7.06 7.10 -11.06
C ILE A 10 -7.06 5.56 -11.14
N ALA A 11 -6.93 4.88 -10.00
CA ALA A 11 -6.89 3.42 -9.96
C ALA A 11 -8.22 2.81 -10.44
N LEU A 12 -9.35 3.36 -10.00
CA LEU A 12 -10.67 2.92 -10.44
C LEU A 12 -10.85 3.12 -11.95
N SER A 13 -10.47 4.29 -12.47
CA SER A 13 -10.56 4.59 -13.91
C SER A 13 -9.71 3.63 -14.73
N LEU A 14 -8.50 3.31 -14.28
CA LEU A 14 -7.60 2.37 -14.93
C LEU A 14 -8.21 0.96 -14.98
N LEU A 15 -8.74 0.47 -13.85
CA LEU A 15 -9.41 -0.84 -13.79
C LEU A 15 -10.61 -0.92 -14.72
N VAL A 16 -11.41 0.14 -14.79
CA VAL A 16 -12.56 0.20 -15.71
C VAL A 16 -12.10 0.17 -17.17
N VAL A 17 -11.11 0.95 -17.54
CA VAL A 17 -10.58 0.96 -18.92
C VAL A 17 -10.08 -0.42 -19.33
N ILE A 18 -9.36 -1.11 -18.46
CA ILE A 18 -8.85 -2.47 -18.70
C ILE A 18 -10.01 -3.47 -18.83
N HIS A 19 -11.02 -3.36 -17.98
CA HIS A 19 -12.22 -4.17 -18.03
C HIS A 19 -12.95 -4.02 -19.38
N GLU A 20 -13.26 -2.79 -19.76
CA GLU A 20 -13.94 -2.48 -21.01
C GLU A 20 -13.09 -2.86 -22.23
N PHE A 21 -11.77 -2.69 -22.14
CA PHE A 21 -10.85 -3.14 -23.17
C PHE A 21 -10.88 -4.66 -23.37
N GLY A 22 -11.04 -5.44 -22.29
CA GLY A 22 -11.25 -6.88 -22.37
C GLY A 22 -12.46 -7.24 -23.22
N HIS A 23 -13.61 -6.64 -22.92
CA HIS A 23 -14.84 -6.82 -23.70
C HIS A 23 -14.65 -6.41 -25.18
N TYR A 24 -14.08 -5.23 -25.41
CA TYR A 24 -13.82 -4.70 -26.74
C TYR A 24 -12.94 -5.65 -27.56
N TRP A 25 -11.82 -6.08 -27.00
CA TRP A 25 -10.84 -6.90 -27.70
C TRP A 25 -11.41 -8.27 -28.07
N VAL A 26 -12.09 -8.95 -27.15
CA VAL A 26 -12.69 -10.27 -27.41
C VAL A 26 -13.89 -10.17 -28.35
N ALA A 27 -14.74 -9.14 -28.21
CA ALA A 27 -15.86 -8.90 -29.14
C ALA A 27 -15.34 -8.77 -30.58
N ARG A 28 -14.30 -7.99 -30.79
CA ARG A 28 -13.65 -7.83 -32.12
C ARG A 28 -13.07 -9.13 -32.65
N LYS A 29 -12.43 -9.93 -31.77
CA LYS A 29 -11.89 -11.25 -32.15
C LYS A 29 -12.99 -12.25 -32.51
N CYS A 30 -14.15 -12.17 -31.88
CA CYS A 30 -15.34 -12.97 -32.20
C CYS A 30 -16.13 -12.47 -33.41
N GLY A 31 -15.68 -11.42 -34.10
CA GLY A 31 -16.37 -10.86 -35.29
C GLY A 31 -17.53 -9.93 -34.97
N VAL A 32 -17.73 -9.55 -33.69
CA VAL A 32 -18.76 -8.60 -33.28
C VAL A 32 -18.35 -7.18 -33.65
N LYS A 33 -19.25 -6.45 -34.28
CA LYS A 33 -19.04 -5.02 -34.56
C LYS A 33 -19.23 -4.20 -33.30
N VAL A 34 -18.16 -3.51 -32.86
CA VAL A 34 -18.22 -2.58 -31.77
C VAL A 34 -18.49 -1.17 -32.31
N LEU A 35 -19.60 -0.59 -31.89
CA LEU A 35 -20.04 0.74 -32.30
C LEU A 35 -19.34 1.84 -31.54
N ARG A 36 -19.20 1.67 -30.21
CA ARG A 36 -18.56 2.65 -29.33
C ARG A 36 -17.79 1.99 -28.20
N PHE A 37 -16.64 2.57 -27.90
CA PHE A 37 -15.86 2.31 -26.70
C PHE A 37 -15.78 3.62 -25.91
N SER A 38 -16.37 3.67 -24.72
CA SER A 38 -16.41 4.89 -23.92
C SER A 38 -15.64 4.70 -22.62
N VAL A 39 -14.72 5.62 -22.33
CA VAL A 39 -14.12 5.82 -21.03
C VAL A 39 -14.90 6.91 -20.32
N GLY A 40 -15.59 6.55 -19.23
CA GLY A 40 -16.49 7.44 -18.52
C GLY A 40 -17.93 7.41 -19.02
N PHE A 41 -18.78 8.09 -18.25
CA PHE A 41 -20.19 8.31 -18.54
C PHE A 41 -20.52 9.79 -18.70
N GLY A 42 -21.71 10.09 -19.21
CA GLY A 42 -22.27 11.44 -19.29
C GLY A 42 -21.85 12.17 -20.55
N GLN A 43 -21.58 13.48 -20.40
CA GLN A 43 -21.30 14.35 -21.54
C GLN A 43 -19.99 13.97 -22.23
N LYS A 44 -20.02 13.85 -23.57
CA LYS A 44 -18.86 13.58 -24.41
C LYS A 44 -17.91 14.79 -24.39
N LEU A 45 -16.71 14.61 -23.86
CA LEU A 45 -15.64 15.62 -23.85
C LEU A 45 -14.81 15.54 -25.13
N TRP A 46 -14.53 14.31 -25.59
CA TRP A 46 -13.74 14.08 -26.78
C TRP A 46 -14.16 12.76 -27.45
N SER A 47 -14.09 12.71 -28.79
CA SER A 47 -14.31 11.47 -29.53
C SER A 47 -13.49 11.39 -30.79
N LYS A 48 -13.16 10.17 -31.20
CA LYS A 48 -12.42 9.86 -32.41
C LYS A 48 -12.96 8.59 -33.03
N GLN A 49 -13.27 8.66 -34.35
CA GLN A 49 -13.60 7.49 -35.14
C GLN A 49 -12.32 6.69 -35.41
N LEU A 50 -12.27 5.43 -35.00
CA LEU A 50 -11.17 4.52 -35.31
C LEU A 50 -11.33 3.97 -36.73
N LYS A 51 -10.21 3.51 -37.35
CA LYS A 51 -10.22 2.93 -38.71
C LYS A 51 -11.14 1.71 -38.86
N ASN A 52 -11.45 1.03 -37.76
CA ASN A 52 -12.31 -0.14 -37.72
C ASN A 52 -13.81 0.19 -37.55
N GLY A 53 -14.20 1.45 -37.61
CA GLY A 53 -15.57 1.91 -37.48
C GLY A 53 -16.05 2.12 -36.03
N THR A 54 -15.23 1.81 -35.00
CA THR A 54 -15.60 2.07 -33.61
C THR A 54 -15.40 3.54 -33.23
N GLU A 55 -16.38 4.18 -32.63
CA GLU A 55 -16.22 5.50 -32.01
C GLU A 55 -15.56 5.36 -30.64
N PHE A 56 -14.35 5.89 -30.47
CA PHE A 56 -13.72 6.01 -29.15
C PHE A 56 -14.16 7.32 -28.49
N VAL A 57 -14.62 7.27 -27.25
CA VAL A 57 -15.18 8.40 -26.51
C VAL A 57 -14.50 8.54 -25.15
N ILE A 58 -14.20 9.80 -24.77
CA ILE A 58 -13.87 10.18 -23.40
C ILE A 58 -15.02 11.05 -22.88
N ALA A 59 -15.63 10.64 -21.76
CA ALA A 59 -16.76 11.32 -21.16
C ALA A 59 -16.39 11.97 -19.82
N ALA A 60 -17.26 12.88 -19.35
CA ALA A 60 -16.97 13.76 -18.22
C ALA A 60 -16.85 13.07 -16.86
N LEU A 61 -17.53 11.95 -16.65
CA LEU A 61 -17.56 11.24 -15.38
C LEU A 61 -16.65 9.99 -15.47
N PRO A 62 -15.43 10.00 -14.87
CA PRO A 62 -14.46 8.91 -14.99
C PRO A 62 -14.77 7.71 -14.08
N LEU A 63 -16.01 7.55 -13.62
CA LEU A 63 -16.44 6.50 -12.68
C LEU A 63 -16.98 5.25 -13.39
N GLY A 64 -16.55 4.99 -14.63
CA GLY A 64 -17.03 3.84 -15.36
C GLY A 64 -16.64 3.89 -16.85
N GLY A 65 -17.27 3.05 -17.64
CA GLY A 65 -17.13 2.98 -19.07
C GLY A 65 -18.16 2.03 -19.67
N TYR A 66 -18.15 1.86 -20.99
CA TYR A 66 -18.95 0.85 -21.65
C TYR A 66 -18.45 0.56 -23.06
N VAL A 67 -18.70 -0.67 -23.48
CA VAL A 67 -18.52 -1.10 -24.87
C VAL A 67 -19.88 -1.32 -25.48
N LYS A 68 -20.26 -0.45 -26.45
CA LYS A 68 -21.49 -0.63 -27.20
C LYS A 68 -21.23 -1.53 -28.40
N MET A 69 -21.86 -2.71 -28.41
CA MET A 69 -21.79 -3.68 -29.49
C MET A 69 -23.03 -3.55 -30.37
N LEU A 70 -22.92 -4.02 -31.60
CA LEU A 70 -24.08 -4.13 -32.49
C LEU A 70 -25.01 -5.22 -31.95
N ASP A 71 -26.28 -4.90 -31.67
CA ASP A 71 -27.28 -5.83 -31.12
C ASP A 71 -28.68 -5.45 -31.65
N GLU A 72 -29.39 -6.41 -32.25
CA GLU A 72 -30.76 -6.21 -32.82
C GLU A 72 -31.80 -5.83 -31.76
N ARG A 73 -31.53 -6.15 -30.48
CA ARG A 73 -32.43 -5.83 -29.35
C ARG A 73 -32.40 -4.34 -29.00
N GLU A 74 -31.34 -3.63 -29.40
CA GLU A 74 -31.17 -2.20 -29.09
C GLU A 74 -31.61 -1.30 -30.26
N ALA A 75 -31.38 -1.74 -31.51
CA ALA A 75 -31.76 -1.00 -32.73
C ALA A 75 -31.84 -1.92 -33.94
N PRO A 76 -32.60 -1.53 -34.99
CA PRO A 76 -32.60 -2.25 -36.27
C PRO A 76 -31.20 -2.38 -36.86
N VAL A 77 -30.83 -3.57 -37.30
CA VAL A 77 -29.52 -3.89 -37.90
C VAL A 77 -29.73 -4.18 -39.37
N ALA A 78 -28.85 -3.61 -40.22
CA ALA A 78 -28.89 -3.88 -41.67
C ALA A 78 -28.61 -5.37 -41.92
N GLU A 79 -29.29 -5.97 -42.92
CA GLU A 79 -29.13 -7.40 -43.25
C GLU A 79 -27.68 -7.82 -43.46
N ALA A 80 -26.89 -6.95 -44.12
CA ALA A 80 -25.46 -7.20 -44.38
C ALA A 80 -24.58 -7.21 -43.09
N GLU A 81 -25.07 -6.77 -41.94
CA GLU A 81 -24.34 -6.69 -40.69
C GLU A 81 -24.86 -7.64 -39.60
N LEU A 82 -25.91 -8.41 -39.91
CA LEU A 82 -26.56 -9.32 -38.94
C LEU A 82 -25.57 -10.33 -38.33
N ASP A 83 -24.65 -10.86 -39.11
CA ASP A 83 -23.62 -11.80 -38.64
C ASP A 83 -22.64 -11.18 -37.66
N GLN A 84 -22.55 -9.86 -37.60
CA GLN A 84 -21.71 -9.11 -36.70
C GLN A 84 -22.45 -8.67 -35.41
N ALA A 85 -23.74 -8.99 -35.29
CA ALA A 85 -24.54 -8.66 -34.12
C ALA A 85 -24.20 -9.61 -32.93
N PHE A 86 -24.05 -9.04 -31.72
CA PHE A 86 -23.72 -9.80 -30.51
C PHE A 86 -24.75 -10.88 -30.17
N ASN A 87 -26.04 -10.55 -30.31
CA ASN A 87 -27.13 -11.50 -30.00
C ASN A 87 -27.18 -12.70 -30.95
N ARG A 88 -26.65 -12.59 -32.16
CA ARG A 88 -26.53 -13.68 -33.14
C ARG A 88 -25.31 -14.54 -33.00
N GLN A 89 -24.33 -14.13 -32.16
CA GLN A 89 -23.16 -14.93 -31.93
C GLN A 89 -23.46 -16.25 -31.20
N PRO A 90 -22.74 -17.32 -31.51
CA PRO A 90 -22.86 -18.58 -30.77
C PRO A 90 -22.59 -18.37 -29.28
N LEU A 91 -23.22 -19.19 -28.44
CA LEU A 91 -23.17 -19.06 -26.98
C LEU A 91 -21.74 -18.93 -26.46
N ARG A 92 -20.80 -19.73 -26.98
CA ARG A 92 -19.38 -19.70 -26.62
C ARG A 92 -18.74 -18.30 -26.80
N ASN A 93 -19.05 -17.62 -27.91
CA ASN A 93 -18.54 -16.29 -28.19
C ASN A 93 -19.14 -15.26 -27.22
N ARG A 94 -20.44 -15.34 -26.97
CA ARG A 94 -21.11 -14.45 -26.01
C ARG A 94 -20.56 -14.63 -24.60
N VAL A 95 -20.36 -15.87 -24.14
CA VAL A 95 -19.73 -16.16 -22.86
C VAL A 95 -18.31 -15.62 -22.81
N ALA A 96 -17.50 -15.85 -23.86
CA ALA A 96 -16.14 -15.33 -23.93
C ALA A 96 -16.09 -13.79 -23.83
N ILE A 97 -17.00 -13.11 -24.56
CA ILE A 97 -17.08 -11.65 -24.55
C ILE A 97 -17.46 -11.12 -23.16
N VAL A 98 -18.49 -11.72 -22.53
CA VAL A 98 -18.95 -11.27 -21.20
C VAL A 98 -17.91 -11.54 -20.12
N SER A 99 -17.18 -12.66 -20.20
CA SER A 99 -16.13 -13.01 -19.24
C SER A 99 -14.83 -12.20 -19.46
N ALA A 100 -14.65 -11.59 -20.61
CA ALA A 100 -13.39 -10.94 -21.00
C ALA A 100 -13.03 -9.76 -20.11
N GLY A 101 -14.00 -8.97 -19.65
CA GLY A 101 -13.76 -7.85 -18.73
C GLY A 101 -13.18 -8.29 -17.40
N PRO A 102 -13.87 -9.16 -16.64
CA PRO A 102 -13.34 -9.70 -15.39
C PRO A 102 -11.98 -10.40 -15.55
N ILE A 103 -11.79 -11.18 -16.64
CA ILE A 103 -10.52 -11.85 -16.92
C ILE A 103 -9.41 -10.84 -17.17
N ALA A 104 -9.68 -9.75 -17.92
CA ALA A 104 -8.69 -8.70 -18.16
C ALA A 104 -8.24 -8.05 -16.85
N ASN A 105 -9.17 -7.77 -15.92
CA ASN A 105 -8.82 -7.24 -14.59
C ASN A 105 -8.00 -8.23 -13.77
N LEU A 106 -8.30 -9.52 -13.81
CA LEU A 106 -7.52 -10.55 -13.13
C LEU A 106 -6.09 -10.61 -13.68
N LEU A 107 -5.94 -10.63 -15.01
CA LEU A 107 -4.62 -10.61 -15.66
C LEU A 107 -3.84 -9.35 -15.32
N PHE A 108 -4.51 -8.21 -15.30
CA PHE A 108 -3.89 -6.95 -14.87
C PHE A 108 -3.44 -6.98 -13.41
N ALA A 109 -4.24 -7.56 -12.50
CA ALA A 109 -3.85 -7.71 -11.11
C ALA A 109 -2.59 -8.57 -10.96
N VAL A 110 -2.52 -9.71 -11.66
CA VAL A 110 -1.33 -10.57 -11.69
C VAL A 110 -0.11 -9.79 -12.21
N PHE A 111 -0.28 -9.06 -13.32
CA PHE A 111 0.78 -8.23 -13.89
C PHE A 111 1.24 -7.13 -12.92
N ALA A 112 0.31 -6.42 -12.28
CA ALA A 112 0.62 -5.36 -11.31
C ALA A 112 1.38 -5.90 -10.10
N TYR A 113 0.96 -7.04 -9.55
CA TYR A 113 1.69 -7.71 -8.47
C TYR A 113 3.08 -8.17 -8.90
N TRP A 114 3.21 -8.72 -10.10
CA TRP A 114 4.51 -9.09 -10.64
C TRP A 114 5.45 -7.88 -10.76
N VAL A 115 4.94 -6.74 -11.26
CA VAL A 115 5.70 -5.48 -11.33
C VAL A 115 6.15 -5.02 -9.95
N ILE A 116 5.25 -5.05 -8.94
CA ILE A 116 5.59 -4.69 -7.56
C ILE A 116 6.68 -5.62 -7.01
N MET A 117 6.59 -6.92 -7.28
CA MET A 117 7.61 -7.88 -6.82
C MET A 117 8.98 -7.66 -7.48
N VAL A 118 9.00 -7.25 -8.76
CA VAL A 118 10.25 -6.96 -9.48
C VAL A 118 10.87 -5.64 -9.03
N ILE A 119 10.07 -4.59 -8.85
CA ILE A 119 10.54 -3.27 -8.38
C ILE A 119 10.94 -3.34 -6.90
N GLY A 120 10.26 -4.20 -6.12
CA GLY A 120 10.37 -4.26 -4.67
C GLY A 120 9.53 -3.19 -3.96
N VAL A 121 9.28 -3.42 -2.69
CA VAL A 121 8.59 -2.45 -1.82
C VAL A 121 9.65 -1.76 -0.96
N PRO A 122 9.74 -0.43 -0.98
CA PRO A 122 10.66 0.28 -0.11
C PRO A 122 10.31 -0.01 1.35
N GLY A 123 11.31 -0.24 2.17
CA GLY A 123 11.13 -0.51 3.58
C GLY A 123 12.39 -0.17 4.38
N LEU A 124 12.24 -0.09 5.70
CA LEU A 124 13.36 0.16 6.59
C LEU A 124 14.28 -1.06 6.61
N LYS A 125 15.58 -0.81 6.59
CA LYS A 125 16.57 -1.86 6.79
C LYS A 125 16.48 -2.43 8.22
N PRO A 126 16.64 -3.73 8.41
CA PRO A 126 16.59 -4.34 9.75
C PRO A 126 17.90 -4.14 10.52
N ILE A 127 18.23 -2.89 10.80
CA ILE A 127 19.36 -2.51 11.61
C ILE A 127 18.89 -2.46 13.06
N ILE A 128 19.65 -3.10 13.94
CA ILE A 128 19.36 -3.15 15.38
C ILE A 128 19.70 -1.79 15.99
N ASP A 129 18.74 -1.15 16.64
CA ASP A 129 18.92 0.08 17.42
C ASP A 129 19.30 -0.24 18.86
N ASN A 130 18.57 -1.20 19.48
CA ASN A 130 18.78 -1.58 20.86
C ASN A 130 18.52 -3.07 21.08
N VAL A 131 19.21 -3.66 22.05
CA VAL A 131 19.04 -5.04 22.51
C VAL A 131 18.73 -5.03 24.01
N THR A 132 17.61 -5.63 24.38
CA THR A 132 17.20 -5.75 25.79
C THR A 132 18.08 -6.76 26.50
N ALA A 133 18.56 -6.42 27.72
CA ALA A 133 19.32 -7.34 28.55
C ALA A 133 18.50 -8.62 28.87
N ASP A 134 19.19 -9.75 29.02
CA ASP A 134 18.62 -11.07 29.35
C ASP A 134 17.57 -11.58 28.35
N SER A 135 17.54 -11.00 27.12
CA SER A 135 16.63 -11.40 26.05
C SER A 135 17.25 -12.49 25.16
N PRO A 136 16.42 -13.18 24.32
CA PRO A 136 16.94 -14.08 23.29
C PRO A 136 17.97 -13.44 22.38
N ALA A 137 17.79 -12.16 22.03
CA ALA A 137 18.74 -11.39 21.22
C ALA A 137 20.07 -11.17 21.94
N ALA A 138 20.05 -10.86 23.24
CA ALA A 138 21.26 -10.73 24.06
C ALA A 138 22.01 -12.06 24.16
N MET A 139 21.28 -13.17 24.38
CA MET A 139 21.88 -14.52 24.39
C MET A 139 22.50 -14.90 23.05
N ALA A 140 21.92 -14.45 21.93
CA ALA A 140 22.48 -14.60 20.59
C ALA A 140 23.62 -13.60 20.30
N GLN A 141 24.03 -12.78 21.28
CA GLN A 141 25.08 -11.76 21.15
C GLN A 141 24.82 -10.75 20.02
N LEU A 142 23.55 -10.43 19.76
CA LEU A 142 23.20 -9.36 18.84
C LEU A 142 23.59 -7.99 19.43
N MET A 143 24.07 -7.07 18.60
CA MET A 143 24.54 -5.76 19.04
C MET A 143 23.86 -4.63 18.28
N PRO A 144 23.69 -3.45 18.91
CA PRO A 144 23.27 -2.25 18.20
C PRO A 144 24.18 -1.93 17.01
N GLY A 145 23.58 -1.46 15.91
CA GLY A 145 24.27 -1.15 14.64
C GLY A 145 24.42 -2.34 13.67
N GLU A 146 24.15 -3.57 14.11
CA GLU A 146 24.17 -4.73 13.23
C GLU A 146 22.92 -4.74 12.31
N GLU A 147 23.11 -5.06 11.02
CA GLU A 147 22.03 -5.28 10.04
C GLU A 147 21.78 -6.80 9.89
N ILE A 148 20.53 -7.24 10.07
CA ILE A 148 20.14 -8.64 9.83
C ILE A 148 19.78 -8.82 8.37
N ILE A 149 20.69 -9.38 7.57
CA ILE A 149 20.53 -9.47 6.11
C ILE A 149 19.88 -10.75 5.62
N ALA A 150 19.90 -11.83 6.43
CA ALA A 150 19.21 -13.08 6.09
C ALA A 150 18.83 -13.88 7.35
N VAL A 151 17.79 -14.72 7.21
CA VAL A 151 17.36 -15.71 8.20
C VAL A 151 17.31 -17.07 7.51
N ASN A 152 18.05 -18.07 8.03
CA ASN A 152 18.19 -19.40 7.43
C ASN A 152 18.56 -19.36 5.92
N GLY A 153 19.36 -18.37 5.51
CA GLY A 153 19.77 -18.16 4.11
C GLY A 153 18.77 -17.37 3.26
N GLU A 154 17.56 -17.12 3.74
CA GLU A 154 16.56 -16.28 3.06
C GLU A 154 16.82 -14.80 3.34
N ALA A 155 16.97 -13.99 2.29
CA ALA A 155 17.29 -12.57 2.42
C ALA A 155 16.17 -11.78 3.13
N THR A 156 16.58 -10.88 4.02
CA THR A 156 15.67 -9.99 4.79
C THR A 156 16.01 -8.52 4.52
N PRO A 157 15.73 -7.99 3.33
CA PRO A 157 16.12 -6.62 2.95
C PRO A 157 15.39 -5.53 3.75
N THR A 158 14.29 -5.86 4.42
CA THR A 158 13.47 -4.91 5.19
C THR A 158 13.07 -5.49 6.55
N VAL A 159 12.73 -4.60 7.48
CA VAL A 159 12.15 -4.99 8.79
C VAL A 159 10.90 -5.86 8.61
N ASN A 160 10.07 -5.56 7.61
CA ASN A 160 8.88 -6.36 7.34
C ASN A 160 9.23 -7.77 6.85
N SER A 161 10.21 -7.93 5.95
CA SER A 161 10.68 -9.24 5.51
C SER A 161 11.31 -10.04 6.66
N LEU A 162 12.07 -9.38 7.53
CA LEU A 162 12.60 -9.99 8.75
C LEU A 162 11.47 -10.48 9.67
N PHE A 163 10.45 -9.64 9.90
CA PHE A 163 9.29 -9.98 10.71
C PHE A 163 8.57 -11.23 10.17
N GLN A 164 8.31 -11.27 8.85
CA GLN A 164 7.64 -12.41 8.22
C GLN A 164 8.44 -13.71 8.36
N GLN A 165 9.77 -13.66 8.16
CA GLN A 165 10.63 -14.84 8.35
C GLN A 165 10.62 -15.30 9.81
N TRP A 166 10.76 -14.39 10.76
CA TRP A 166 10.72 -14.76 12.18
C TRP A 166 9.37 -15.32 12.60
N LEU A 167 8.26 -14.73 12.16
CA LEU A 167 6.92 -15.21 12.49
C LEU A 167 6.70 -16.66 12.02
N LYS A 168 7.25 -17.02 10.86
CA LYS A 168 7.18 -18.39 10.33
C LYS A 168 7.80 -19.42 11.28
N PHE A 169 8.95 -19.11 11.90
CA PHE A 169 9.65 -20.02 12.80
C PHE A 169 9.28 -19.84 14.27
N ALA A 170 8.77 -18.68 14.67
CA ALA A 170 8.35 -18.41 16.04
C ALA A 170 7.12 -19.23 16.48
N GLN A 171 6.28 -19.70 15.55
CA GLN A 171 5.14 -20.55 15.86
C GLN A 171 5.57 -21.88 16.51
N SER A 172 6.73 -22.41 16.14
CA SER A 172 7.30 -23.63 16.70
C SER A 172 8.39 -23.37 17.76
N GLY A 173 8.85 -22.12 17.91
CA GLY A 173 9.93 -21.78 18.85
C GLY A 173 11.28 -22.31 18.38
N GLU A 174 11.54 -22.28 17.08
CA GLU A 174 12.76 -22.84 16.49
C GLU A 174 13.97 -21.92 16.66
N THR A 175 15.15 -22.53 16.62
CA THR A 175 16.42 -21.78 16.51
C THR A 175 16.70 -21.51 15.03
N VAL A 176 16.94 -20.25 14.69
CA VAL A 176 17.25 -19.78 13.35
C VAL A 176 18.69 -19.30 13.25
N THR A 177 19.28 -19.45 12.06
CA THR A 177 20.59 -18.89 11.75
C THR A 177 20.39 -17.51 11.12
N LEU A 178 20.94 -16.49 11.77
CA LEU A 178 20.94 -15.11 11.25
C LEU A 178 22.25 -14.86 10.52
N THR A 179 22.18 -14.26 9.34
CA THR A 179 23.35 -13.63 8.71
C THR A 179 23.32 -12.15 9.07
N ILE A 180 24.36 -11.70 9.74
CA ILE A 180 24.51 -10.35 10.28
C ILE A 180 25.59 -9.64 9.49
N ARG A 181 25.33 -8.40 9.11
CA ARG A 181 26.33 -7.48 8.56
C ARG A 181 26.67 -6.39 9.59
N SER A 182 27.95 -6.30 9.94
CA SER A 182 28.49 -5.22 10.77
C SER A 182 29.60 -4.53 9.99
N THR A 183 29.45 -3.27 9.67
CA THR A 183 30.29 -2.52 8.72
C THR A 183 30.31 -3.24 7.36
N ASP A 184 31.38 -3.94 6.97
CA ASP A 184 31.48 -4.73 5.73
C ASP A 184 31.73 -6.22 5.99
N ILE A 185 31.60 -6.67 7.24
CA ILE A 185 31.87 -8.05 7.66
C ILE A 185 30.54 -8.77 7.86
N GLU A 186 30.38 -9.90 7.19
CA GLU A 186 29.25 -10.79 7.39
C GLU A 186 29.61 -11.93 8.33
N THR A 187 28.78 -12.13 9.34
CA THR A 187 28.93 -13.19 10.35
C THR A 187 27.60 -13.92 10.55
N THR A 188 27.66 -15.11 11.11
CA THR A 188 26.45 -15.87 11.43
C THR A 188 26.26 -15.98 12.94
N LYS A 189 25.01 -15.83 13.41
CA LYS A 189 24.63 -16.00 14.81
C LYS A 189 23.41 -16.90 14.90
N GLN A 190 23.26 -17.60 16.02
CA GLN A 190 22.11 -18.47 16.27
C GLN A 190 21.15 -17.73 17.22
N LEU A 191 19.88 -17.63 16.83
CA LEU A 191 18.82 -17.03 17.63
C LEU A 191 17.70 -18.05 17.88
N THR A 192 17.43 -18.36 19.14
CA THR A 192 16.27 -19.16 19.51
C THR A 192 15.06 -18.24 19.64
N LEU A 193 14.06 -18.45 18.79
CA LEU A 193 12.85 -17.64 18.80
C LEU A 193 11.91 -18.06 19.93
N PRO A 194 11.24 -17.11 20.58
CA PRO A 194 10.18 -17.43 21.54
C PRO A 194 9.00 -18.08 20.80
N LYS A 195 8.33 -19.03 21.43
CA LYS A 195 7.11 -19.63 20.87
C LYS A 195 5.95 -18.65 21.00
N ILE A 196 5.39 -18.19 19.90
CA ILE A 196 4.35 -17.15 19.85
C ILE A 196 3.15 -17.64 19.06
N GLY A 197 1.93 -17.37 19.58
CA GLY A 197 0.69 -17.50 18.83
C GLY A 197 0.52 -16.36 17.79
N LEU A 198 -0.33 -16.58 16.80
CA LEU A 198 -0.62 -15.56 15.78
C LEU A 198 -1.25 -14.30 16.39
N ASP A 199 -1.99 -14.43 17.47
CA ASP A 199 -2.63 -13.31 18.18
C ASP A 199 -1.61 -12.38 18.85
N ASP A 200 -0.42 -12.91 19.20
CA ASP A 200 0.67 -12.18 19.84
C ASP A 200 1.77 -11.72 18.86
N ALA A 201 1.57 -11.93 17.55
CA ALA A 201 2.58 -11.63 16.53
C ALA A 201 3.15 -10.21 16.63
N GLY A 202 2.32 -9.22 16.97
CA GLY A 202 2.74 -7.82 17.15
C GLY A 202 3.77 -7.61 18.28
N SER A 203 3.93 -8.57 19.19
CA SER A 203 4.90 -8.51 20.30
C SER A 203 6.25 -9.18 19.98
N LEU A 204 6.40 -9.79 18.79
CA LEU A 204 7.54 -10.64 18.42
C LEU A 204 8.90 -9.96 18.65
N PHE A 205 9.10 -8.77 18.09
CA PHE A 205 10.36 -8.02 18.25
C PHE A 205 10.66 -7.72 19.74
N ARG A 206 9.63 -7.37 20.51
CA ARG A 206 9.75 -7.10 21.94
C ARG A 206 10.11 -8.37 22.71
N GLN A 207 9.52 -9.52 22.39
CA GLN A 207 9.82 -10.79 23.06
C GLN A 207 11.20 -11.32 22.70
N ILE A 208 11.67 -11.08 21.46
CA ILE A 208 13.05 -11.36 21.05
C ILE A 208 14.02 -10.39 21.76
N GLY A 209 13.56 -9.21 22.13
CA GLY A 209 14.33 -8.18 22.81
C GLY A 209 15.14 -7.30 21.87
N ILE A 210 14.67 -7.05 20.66
CA ILE A 210 15.29 -6.07 19.77
C ILE A 210 14.34 -4.91 19.45
N LYS A 211 14.96 -3.74 19.24
CA LYS A 211 14.36 -2.59 18.61
C LYS A 211 15.15 -2.28 17.34
N THR A 212 14.48 -2.11 16.25
CA THR A 212 15.10 -1.72 14.96
C THR A 212 15.17 -0.21 14.85
N VAL A 213 16.20 0.28 14.13
CA VAL A 213 16.31 1.70 13.80
C VAL A 213 15.04 2.14 13.05
N GLN A 214 14.42 3.17 13.57
CA GLN A 214 13.31 3.86 12.92
C GLN A 214 13.78 5.24 12.47
N PRO A 215 13.29 5.76 11.34
CA PRO A 215 13.62 7.11 10.93
C PRO A 215 13.13 8.08 12.00
N ASP A 216 13.94 9.08 12.29
CA ASP A 216 13.51 10.20 13.11
C ASP A 216 12.40 10.94 12.37
N MET A 217 11.16 10.74 12.83
CA MET A 217 10.04 11.52 12.33
C MET A 217 10.02 12.86 13.03
N PRO A 218 9.89 13.98 12.29
CA PRO A 218 9.75 15.28 12.92
C PRO A 218 8.52 15.28 13.83
N PRO A 219 8.58 15.97 14.97
CA PRO A 219 7.50 15.98 15.97
C PRO A 219 6.36 16.92 15.53
N ILE A 220 5.71 16.59 14.40
CA ILE A 220 4.59 17.35 13.84
C ILE A 220 3.28 16.68 14.25
N LEU A 221 2.36 17.47 14.80
CA LEU A 221 1.06 17.01 15.26
C LEU A 221 0.15 16.65 14.07
N GLY A 222 -0.41 15.44 14.12
CA GLY A 222 -1.45 14.99 13.22
C GLY A 222 -2.83 15.49 13.65
N GLU A 223 -3.86 14.69 13.39
CA GLU A 223 -5.23 14.99 13.79
C GLU A 223 -5.37 15.10 15.32
N ILE A 224 -5.92 16.21 15.79
CA ILE A 224 -6.20 16.43 17.22
C ILE A 224 -7.58 15.88 17.51
N VAL A 225 -7.64 15.02 18.53
CA VAL A 225 -8.91 14.42 18.96
C VAL A 225 -9.74 15.46 19.71
N ALA A 226 -11.02 15.59 19.35
CA ALA A 226 -11.95 16.48 20.03
C ALA A 226 -12.07 16.15 21.53
N ASP A 227 -12.23 17.16 22.37
CA ASP A 227 -12.29 17.11 23.84
C ASP A 227 -11.01 16.56 24.52
N SER A 228 -9.92 16.35 23.77
CA SER A 228 -8.63 15.90 24.31
C SER A 228 -7.92 17.01 25.09
N PRO A 229 -6.96 16.65 25.97
CA PRO A 229 -6.06 17.63 26.60
C PRO A 229 -5.30 18.50 25.60
N ALA A 230 -4.90 17.91 24.46
CA ALA A 230 -4.20 18.60 23.39
C ALA A 230 -5.06 19.73 22.76
N GLU A 231 -6.35 19.46 22.49
CA GLU A 231 -7.27 20.48 21.99
C GLU A 231 -7.49 21.58 23.03
N LYS A 232 -7.69 21.20 24.31
CA LYS A 232 -7.87 22.16 25.42
C LYS A 232 -6.66 23.06 25.65
N ALA A 233 -5.46 22.54 25.37
CA ALA A 233 -4.22 23.30 25.41
C ALA A 233 -4.03 24.22 24.18
N GLY A 234 -4.92 24.14 23.17
CA GLY A 234 -4.84 24.95 21.95
C GLY A 234 -3.89 24.41 20.88
N LEU A 235 -3.45 23.15 20.98
CA LEU A 235 -2.67 22.48 19.95
C LEU A 235 -3.52 22.24 18.69
N GLN A 236 -2.90 22.34 17.52
CA GLN A 236 -3.55 22.20 16.22
C GLN A 236 -2.80 21.21 15.32
N THR A 237 -3.54 20.63 14.39
CA THR A 237 -2.93 19.80 13.33
C THR A 237 -1.94 20.63 12.53
N GLY A 238 -0.72 20.09 12.37
CA GLY A 238 0.38 20.75 11.66
C GLY A 238 1.36 21.50 12.56
N ASP A 239 1.08 21.66 13.86
CA ASP A 239 2.06 22.22 14.79
C ASP A 239 3.30 21.36 14.87
N GLU A 240 4.47 21.94 14.76
CA GLU A 240 5.76 21.29 15.01
C GLU A 240 6.18 21.57 16.47
N LEU A 241 6.38 20.51 17.25
CA LEU A 241 6.79 20.61 18.65
C LEU A 241 8.30 20.91 18.72
N ILE A 242 8.68 22.04 19.27
CA ILE A 242 10.08 22.46 19.42
C ILE A 242 10.66 21.99 20.75
N SER A 243 9.95 22.26 21.83
CA SER A 243 10.38 21.87 23.18
C SER A 243 9.20 21.59 24.08
N ALA A 244 9.44 20.79 25.13
CA ALA A 244 8.49 20.61 26.22
C ALA A 244 9.22 20.60 27.56
N ASN A 245 8.73 21.38 28.53
CA ASN A 245 9.38 21.62 29.84
C ASN A 245 10.85 22.04 29.69
N GLY A 246 11.18 22.84 28.64
CA GLY A 246 12.52 23.31 28.33
C GLY A 246 13.45 22.25 27.71
N LYS A 247 12.97 21.03 27.47
CA LYS A 247 13.74 19.99 26.77
C LYS A 247 13.43 20.04 25.27
N GLN A 248 14.44 20.22 24.43
CA GLN A 248 14.27 20.21 22.99
C GLN A 248 13.79 18.86 22.46
N LEU A 249 12.88 18.90 21.51
CA LEU A 249 12.30 17.76 20.82
C LEU A 249 12.80 17.73 19.38
N SER A 250 13.58 16.72 19.04
CA SER A 250 14.10 16.49 17.69
C SER A 250 13.33 15.43 16.91
N SER A 251 12.48 14.64 17.60
CA SER A 251 11.77 13.53 16.98
C SER A 251 10.44 13.25 17.67
N TRP A 252 9.52 12.66 16.91
CA TRP A 252 8.23 12.17 17.43
C TRP A 252 8.41 11.16 18.57
N GLN A 253 9.41 10.27 18.46
CA GLN A 253 9.72 9.28 19.47
C GLN A 253 10.14 9.94 20.79
N GLY A 254 10.93 11.03 20.71
CA GLY A 254 11.31 11.83 21.88
C GLY A 254 10.09 12.44 22.57
N TRP A 255 9.14 12.95 21.80
CA TRP A 255 7.85 13.47 22.29
C TRP A 255 7.04 12.38 23.00
N VAL A 256 6.84 11.22 22.35
CA VAL A 256 6.09 10.10 22.93
C VAL A 256 6.73 9.60 24.24
N ALA A 257 8.06 9.49 24.28
CA ALA A 257 8.77 9.07 25.49
C ALA A 257 8.59 10.09 26.64
N LEU A 258 8.61 11.39 26.32
CA LEU A 258 8.39 12.44 27.30
C LEU A 258 6.98 12.39 27.89
N ILE A 259 5.94 12.29 27.06
CA ILE A 259 4.55 12.14 27.52
C ILE A 259 4.38 10.91 28.42
N GLN A 260 4.96 9.76 28.03
CA GLN A 260 4.86 8.53 28.82
C GLN A 260 5.55 8.62 30.18
N SER A 261 6.60 9.46 30.29
CA SER A 261 7.29 9.69 31.56
C SER A 261 6.67 10.78 32.44
N SER A 262 5.77 11.60 31.88
CA SER A 262 5.11 12.74 32.55
C SER A 262 3.59 12.58 32.53
N ALA A 263 3.10 11.38 32.80
CA ALA A 263 1.67 11.11 32.85
C ALA A 263 1.01 11.95 33.98
N ASP A 264 -0.11 12.60 33.65
CA ASP A 264 -0.88 13.46 34.55
C ASP A 264 -0.17 14.73 35.06
N GLU A 265 0.92 15.14 34.42
CA GLU A 265 1.61 16.40 34.71
C GLU A 265 1.26 17.49 33.68
N GLU A 266 1.15 18.74 34.16
CA GLU A 266 1.07 19.89 33.26
C GLU A 266 2.43 20.14 32.63
N MET A 267 2.43 20.35 31.30
CA MET A 267 3.67 20.59 30.54
C MET A 267 3.57 21.93 29.81
N SER A 268 4.62 22.71 29.86
CA SER A 268 4.79 23.87 28.99
C SER A 268 5.41 23.43 27.66
N ILE A 269 4.73 23.71 26.55
CA ILE A 269 5.13 23.25 25.21
C ILE A 269 5.42 24.49 24.33
N GLU A 270 6.58 24.47 23.66
CA GLU A 270 6.87 25.42 22.58
C GLU A 270 6.60 24.75 21.23
N ILE A 271 5.82 25.42 20.40
CA ILE A 271 5.45 24.96 19.06
C ILE A 271 5.87 25.96 18.00
N LEU A 272 6.11 25.47 16.77
CA LEU A 272 6.21 26.29 15.57
C LEU A 272 4.89 26.14 14.79
N ARG A 273 4.15 27.24 14.69
CA ARG A 273 2.91 27.34 13.92
C ARG A 273 3.02 28.50 12.93
N ASP A 274 2.80 28.24 11.65
CA ASP A 274 2.90 29.23 10.56
C ASP A 274 4.21 30.03 10.55
N GLY A 275 5.34 29.38 10.93
CA GLY A 275 6.65 30.01 11.01
C GLY A 275 6.88 30.85 12.26
N GLN A 276 5.97 30.86 13.22
CA GLN A 276 6.09 31.58 14.50
C GLN A 276 6.18 30.63 15.68
N VAL A 277 7.11 30.90 16.59
CA VAL A 277 7.21 30.15 17.85
C VAL A 277 6.16 30.65 18.83
N GLN A 278 5.38 29.75 19.38
CA GLN A 278 4.33 30.02 20.39
C GLN A 278 4.55 29.08 21.59
N GLN A 279 4.22 29.57 22.77
CA GLN A 279 4.23 28.80 24.00
C GLN A 279 2.80 28.53 24.44
N LEU A 280 2.53 27.29 24.77
CA LEU A 280 1.23 26.78 25.26
C LEU A 280 1.37 26.17 26.63
#